data_f57cf53873135011d70f3d781c49027f
#
_entry.id   f57cf53873135011d70f3d781c49027f
#
_cell.length_a   1.000
_cell.length_b   1.000
_cell.length_c   1.000
_cell.angle_alpha   90.00
_cell.angle_beta   90.00
_cell.angle_gamma   90.00
#
_symmetry.space_group_name_H-M   'P 1'
#
loop_
_entity.id
_entity.type
_entity.pdbx_description
1 polymer ?
#
loop_
_entity_poly.entity_id
_entity_poly.type
_entity_poly.pdbx_seq_one_letter_code
_entity_poly.pdbx_strand_id
1 'polypeptide(L)'
;RDRRGFRQFDAPVSLVLTYDKYLEPAAISHFALGALSYGIVLAAWDRGIGCVINGQGIMQSDVVREHAKIPENENIMICIAMGYPDPDFAANDVRSTRIANDSFVNYLGFD
;
A
#
# COMPACT_ATOMS: atom_id res chain seq x y z
N ARG A 1 18.26 12.84 -1.52
CA ARG A 1 17.17 11.99 -1.01
C ARG A 1 16.02 12.07 -2.00
N ASP A 2 15.59 10.97 -2.56
CA ASP A 2 14.49 10.94 -3.52
C ASP A 2 13.18 11.37 -2.85
N ARG A 3 12.53 12.38 -3.45
CA ARG A 3 11.26 12.94 -2.95
C ARG A 3 10.03 12.41 -3.70
N ARG A 4 10.20 11.45 -4.60
CA ARG A 4 9.11 10.94 -5.45
C ARG A 4 7.97 10.33 -4.64
N GLY A 5 8.28 9.67 -3.52
CA GLY A 5 7.26 9.12 -2.63
C GLY A 5 6.27 10.17 -2.11
N PHE A 6 6.73 11.39 -1.81
CA PHE A 6 5.86 12.49 -1.38
C PHE A 6 4.97 13.02 -2.50
N ARG A 7 5.34 12.80 -3.75
CA ARG A 7 4.57 13.16 -4.94
C ARG A 7 3.81 11.97 -5.51
N GLN A 8 3.60 10.91 -4.73
CA GLN A 8 2.91 9.70 -5.18
C GLN A 8 3.56 9.08 -6.44
N PHE A 9 4.88 9.22 -6.60
CA PHE A 9 5.65 8.76 -7.76
C PHE A 9 5.17 9.37 -9.10
N ASP A 10 4.55 10.55 -9.05
CA ASP A 10 3.89 11.21 -10.18
C ASP A 10 2.78 10.34 -10.83
N ALA A 11 2.24 9.38 -10.08
CA ALA A 11 1.17 8.51 -10.55
C ALA A 11 -0.14 9.29 -10.75
N PRO A 12 -0.92 8.96 -11.79
CA PRO A 12 -2.15 9.69 -12.10
C PRO A 12 -3.29 9.42 -11.11
N VAL A 13 -3.20 8.34 -10.34
CA VAL A 13 -4.22 7.93 -9.37
C VAL A 13 -3.57 7.61 -8.03
N SER A 14 -4.21 8.08 -6.95
CA SER A 14 -3.89 7.67 -5.60
C SER A 14 -5.16 7.22 -4.89
N LEU A 15 -5.13 6.03 -4.32
CA LEU A 15 -6.16 5.55 -3.41
C LEU A 15 -5.71 5.82 -1.97
N VAL A 16 -6.59 6.39 -1.17
CA VAL A 16 -6.34 6.57 0.26
C VAL A 16 -7.27 5.61 1.01
N LEU A 17 -6.67 4.69 1.76
CA LEU A 17 -7.41 3.74 2.58
C LEU A 17 -7.62 4.32 3.96
N THR A 18 -8.86 4.28 4.41
CA THR A 18 -9.30 4.81 5.70
C THR A 18 -10.06 3.76 6.49
N TYR A 19 -10.22 3.99 7.76
CA TYR A 19 -11.06 3.18 8.65
C TYR A 19 -11.69 4.06 9.74
N ASP A 20 -12.83 3.66 10.25
CA ASP A 20 -13.50 4.40 11.31
C ASP A 20 -12.65 4.42 12.60
N LYS A 21 -12.52 5.57 13.24
CA LYS A 21 -11.69 5.78 14.44
C LYS A 21 -12.01 4.82 15.57
N TYR A 22 -13.27 4.40 15.73
CA TYR A 22 -13.63 3.47 16.79
C TYR A 22 -13.00 2.07 16.62
N LEU A 23 -12.57 1.74 15.40
CA LEU A 23 -11.88 0.48 15.09
C LEU A 23 -10.37 0.51 15.37
N GLU A 24 -9.83 1.67 15.74
CA GLU A 24 -8.38 1.83 15.96
C GLU A 24 -7.78 0.82 16.96
N PRO A 25 -8.44 0.47 18.07
CA PRO A 25 -7.92 -0.52 19.00
C PRO A 25 -7.97 -1.96 18.48
N ALA A 26 -8.70 -2.21 17.40
CA ALA A 26 -8.92 -3.55 16.88
C ALA A 26 -7.82 -3.94 15.86
N ALA A 27 -6.88 -4.78 16.28
CA ALA A 27 -5.80 -5.27 15.40
C ALA A 27 -6.33 -5.93 14.11
N ILE A 28 -7.49 -6.56 14.17
CA ILE A 28 -8.12 -7.21 13.02
C ILE A 28 -8.46 -6.22 11.91
N SER A 29 -8.79 -4.97 12.24
CA SER A 29 -9.10 -3.93 11.25
C SER A 29 -7.86 -3.56 10.44
N HIS A 30 -6.70 -3.46 11.08
CA HIS A 30 -5.42 -3.19 10.41
C HIS A 30 -5.00 -4.38 9.53
N PHE A 31 -5.22 -5.60 10.01
CA PHE A 31 -4.99 -6.81 9.21
C PHE A 31 -5.88 -6.84 7.95
N ALA A 32 -7.18 -6.52 8.10
CA ALA A 32 -8.12 -6.48 6.99
C ALA A 32 -7.74 -5.43 5.95
N LEU A 33 -7.28 -4.25 6.38
CA LEU A 33 -6.78 -3.21 5.47
C LEU A 33 -5.52 -3.64 4.72
N GLY A 34 -4.62 -4.36 5.37
CA GLY A 34 -3.45 -4.94 4.72
C GLY A 34 -3.84 -5.95 3.63
N ALA A 35 -4.80 -6.83 3.94
CA ALA A 35 -5.33 -7.80 2.97
C ALA A 35 -6.02 -7.11 1.79
N LEU A 36 -6.85 -6.09 2.06
CA LEU A 36 -7.49 -5.27 1.03
C LEU A 36 -6.45 -4.59 0.13
N SER A 37 -5.42 -3.97 0.72
CA SER A 37 -4.35 -3.29 -0.01
C SER A 37 -3.66 -4.24 -1.00
N TYR A 38 -3.34 -5.45 -0.55
CA TYR A 38 -2.71 -6.45 -1.40
C TYR A 38 -3.64 -6.96 -2.50
N GLY A 39 -4.92 -7.17 -2.19
CA GLY A 39 -5.94 -7.52 -3.18
C GLY A 39 -6.07 -6.47 -4.29
N ILE A 40 -6.05 -5.18 -3.93
CA ILE A 40 -6.07 -4.07 -4.90
C ILE A 40 -4.83 -4.13 -5.80
N VAL A 41 -3.64 -4.32 -5.23
CA VAL A 41 -2.38 -4.42 -5.98
C VAL A 41 -2.43 -5.57 -6.99
N LEU A 42 -2.91 -6.75 -6.59
CA LEU A 42 -3.04 -7.90 -7.49
C LEU A 42 -4.05 -7.64 -8.62
N ALA A 43 -5.21 -7.07 -8.30
CA ALA A 43 -6.23 -6.75 -9.28
C ALA A 43 -5.78 -5.69 -10.30
N ALA A 44 -4.97 -4.73 -9.84
CA ALA A 44 -4.37 -3.72 -10.70
C ALA A 44 -3.32 -4.33 -11.63
N TRP A 45 -2.45 -5.18 -11.09
CA TRP A 45 -1.41 -5.85 -11.85
C TRP A 45 -1.95 -6.76 -12.95
N ASP A 46 -3.05 -7.46 -12.68
CA ASP A 46 -3.78 -8.25 -13.69
C ASP A 46 -4.24 -7.41 -14.91
N ARG A 47 -4.35 -6.10 -14.72
CA ARG A 47 -4.71 -5.11 -15.76
C ARG A 47 -3.53 -4.29 -16.29
N GLY A 48 -2.31 -4.70 -15.98
CA GLY A 48 -1.10 -4.00 -16.39
C GLY A 48 -0.83 -2.68 -15.65
N ILE A 49 -1.50 -2.45 -14.51
CA ILE A 49 -1.34 -1.25 -13.69
C ILE A 49 -0.37 -1.55 -12.54
N GLY A 50 0.70 -0.77 -12.45
CA GLY A 50 1.64 -0.82 -11.34
C GLY A 50 1.09 -0.08 -10.12
N CYS A 51 1.43 -0.58 -8.94
CA CYS A 51 1.04 0.02 -7.66
C CYS A 51 2.22 0.16 -6.71
N VAL A 52 2.19 1.23 -5.92
CA VAL A 52 3.10 1.40 -4.78
C VAL A 52 2.28 1.71 -3.54
N ILE A 53 2.33 0.81 -2.54
CA ILE A 53 1.79 1.08 -1.21
C ILE A 53 2.73 2.07 -0.54
N ASN A 54 2.24 3.27 -0.22
CA ASN A 54 3.08 4.42 0.08
C ASN A 54 2.66 5.16 1.35
N GLY A 55 3.47 5.03 2.40
CA GLY A 55 3.28 5.80 3.64
C GLY A 55 3.73 7.26 3.54
N GLN A 56 4.68 7.60 2.67
CA GLN A 56 5.16 8.99 2.52
C GLN A 56 4.07 9.90 1.97
N GLY A 57 3.19 9.39 1.13
CA GLY A 57 2.09 10.14 0.52
C GLY A 57 1.01 10.58 1.51
N ILE A 58 0.99 10.04 2.73
CA ILE A 58 0.04 10.41 3.79
C ILE A 58 0.68 11.09 4.99
N MET A 59 1.97 11.43 4.94
CA MET A 59 2.67 12.06 6.08
C MET A 59 2.13 13.44 6.44
N GLN A 60 1.53 14.14 5.46
CA GLN A 60 0.79 15.38 5.70
C GLN A 60 -0.71 15.08 5.71
N SER A 61 -1.15 14.36 6.73
CA SER A 61 -2.49 13.80 6.82
C SER A 61 -3.60 14.84 6.70
N ASP A 62 -3.40 16.05 7.24
CA ASP A 62 -4.37 17.13 7.16
C ASP A 62 -4.61 17.58 5.72
N VAL A 63 -3.53 17.70 4.94
CA VAL A 63 -3.61 18.03 3.50
C VAL A 63 -4.32 16.93 2.73
N VAL A 64 -4.00 15.67 3.01
CA VAL A 64 -4.65 14.52 2.38
C VAL A 64 -6.14 14.49 2.72
N ARG A 65 -6.48 14.72 3.99
CA ARG A 65 -7.87 14.76 4.46
C ARG A 65 -8.69 15.81 3.73
N GLU A 66 -8.15 17.02 3.62
CA GLU A 66 -8.80 18.13 2.94
C GLU A 66 -9.07 17.80 1.45
N HIS A 67 -8.03 17.38 0.73
CA HIS A 67 -8.12 17.12 -0.71
C HIS A 67 -8.97 15.90 -1.05
N ALA A 68 -8.87 14.81 -0.28
CA ALA A 68 -9.65 13.61 -0.47
C ALA A 68 -11.04 13.67 0.21
N LYS A 69 -11.37 14.78 0.90
CA LYS A 69 -12.65 14.98 1.61
C LYS A 69 -12.96 13.87 2.61
N ILE A 70 -11.94 13.43 3.34
CA ILE A 70 -12.06 12.35 4.32
C ILE A 70 -12.73 12.87 5.58
N PRO A 71 -13.82 12.23 6.06
CA PRO A 71 -14.54 12.69 7.26
C PRO A 71 -13.66 12.62 8.53
N GLU A 72 -14.00 13.45 9.52
CA GLU A 72 -13.26 13.53 10.78
C GLU A 72 -13.31 12.24 11.62
N ASN A 73 -14.35 11.41 11.44
CA ASN A 73 -14.48 10.13 12.14
C ASN A 73 -13.66 9.00 11.52
N GLU A 74 -12.92 9.25 10.44
CA GLU A 74 -12.06 8.26 9.81
C GLU A 74 -10.58 8.58 10.04
N ASN A 75 -9.80 7.53 10.28
CA ASN A 75 -8.34 7.57 10.29
C ASN A 75 -7.79 7.21 8.90
N ILE A 76 -6.76 7.93 8.48
CA ILE A 76 -6.01 7.63 7.26
C ILE A 76 -4.98 6.55 7.59
N MET A 77 -5.03 5.41 6.90
CA MET A 77 -4.12 4.29 7.13
C MET A 77 -2.91 4.33 6.19
N ILE A 78 -3.18 4.35 4.90
CA ILE A 78 -2.14 4.24 3.86
C ILE A 78 -2.67 4.79 2.55
N CYS A 79 -1.79 5.07 1.61
CA CYS A 79 -2.19 5.31 0.23
C CYS A 79 -1.53 4.31 -0.73
N ILE A 80 -2.14 4.16 -1.89
CA ILE A 80 -1.64 3.34 -2.99
C ILE A 80 -1.57 4.24 -4.23
N ALA A 81 -0.36 4.52 -4.67
CA ALA A 81 -0.13 5.20 -5.94
C ALA A 81 -0.28 4.20 -7.09
N MET A 82 -1.01 4.57 -8.14
CA MET A 82 -1.35 3.67 -9.24
C MET A 82 -1.12 4.35 -10.60
N GLY A 83 -0.53 3.60 -11.51
CA GLY A 83 -0.29 4.06 -12.88
C GLY A 83 0.35 2.98 -13.73
N TYR A 84 0.54 3.25 -15.01
CA TYR A 84 1.30 2.35 -15.86
C TYR A 84 2.78 2.42 -15.47
N PRO A 85 3.46 1.25 -15.29
CA PRO A 85 4.87 1.21 -14.94
C PRO A 85 5.74 1.88 -16.00
N ASP A 86 6.74 2.63 -15.54
CA ASP A 86 7.83 3.10 -16.39
C ASP A 86 8.87 1.99 -16.51
N PRO A 87 9.01 1.34 -17.67
CA PRO A 87 9.93 0.21 -17.84
C PRO A 87 11.40 0.61 -17.71
N ASP A 88 11.72 1.88 -17.96
CA ASP A 88 13.10 2.40 -17.93
C ASP A 88 13.52 2.91 -16.55
N PHE A 89 12.63 2.85 -15.56
CA PHE A 89 12.97 3.31 -14.22
C PHE A 89 13.86 2.30 -13.49
N ALA A 90 15.10 2.67 -13.25
CA ALA A 90 16.14 1.78 -12.68
C ALA A 90 15.78 1.09 -11.37
N ALA A 91 14.89 1.68 -10.55
CA ALA A 91 14.45 1.04 -9.31
C ALA A 91 13.66 -0.26 -9.54
N ASN A 92 13.09 -0.44 -10.74
CA ASN A 92 12.38 -1.67 -11.10
C ASN A 92 13.31 -2.86 -11.30
N ASP A 93 14.62 -2.61 -11.49
CA ASP A 93 15.64 -3.66 -11.63
C ASP A 93 16.09 -4.23 -10.29
N VAL A 94 15.75 -3.56 -9.20
CA VAL A 94 16.12 -4.02 -7.85
C VAL A 94 15.35 -5.29 -7.52
N ARG A 95 16.10 -6.39 -7.30
CA ARG A 95 15.54 -7.68 -6.88
C ARG A 95 15.90 -7.92 -5.42
N SER A 96 14.89 -7.92 -4.55
CA SER A 96 15.07 -8.26 -3.16
C SER A 96 15.11 -9.78 -2.98
N THR A 97 15.99 -10.25 -2.11
CA THR A 97 16.04 -11.67 -1.71
C THR A 97 14.90 -12.00 -0.75
N ARG A 98 14.55 -13.28 -0.71
CA ARG A 98 13.59 -13.83 0.26
C ARG A 98 14.27 -14.94 1.05
N ILE A 99 13.91 -15.11 2.31
CA ILE A 99 14.34 -16.26 3.11
C ILE A 99 13.66 -17.52 2.60
N ALA A 100 14.33 -18.65 2.74
CA ALA A 100 13.77 -19.94 2.34
C ALA A 100 12.55 -20.31 3.19
N ASN A 101 11.54 -20.92 2.59
CA ASN A 101 10.30 -21.30 3.28
C ASN A 101 10.56 -22.17 4.52
N ASP A 102 11.49 -23.11 4.42
CA ASP A 102 11.86 -24.04 5.50
C ASP A 102 12.37 -23.35 6.78
N SER A 103 12.76 -22.07 6.67
CA SER A 103 13.25 -21.31 7.83
C SER A 103 12.12 -20.72 8.69
N PHE A 104 10.88 -20.70 8.20
CA PHE A 104 9.75 -20.09 8.92
C PHE A 104 8.41 -20.82 8.75
N VAL A 105 8.33 -21.82 7.86
CA VAL A 105 7.14 -22.63 7.64
C VAL A 105 7.32 -23.98 8.30
N ASN A 106 6.40 -24.36 9.17
CA ASN A 106 6.33 -25.70 9.75
C ASN A 106 5.17 -26.45 9.10
N TYR A 107 5.46 -27.63 8.55
CA TYR A 107 4.47 -28.52 7.95
C TYR A 107 4.07 -29.58 8.96
N LEU A 108 2.78 -29.68 9.26
CA LEU A 108 2.23 -30.68 10.18
C LEU A 108 1.22 -31.57 9.44
N GLY A 109 1.32 -32.88 9.61
CA GLY A 109 0.42 -33.85 8.97
C GLY A 109 0.68 -34.11 7.49
N PHE A 110 1.90 -33.88 7.03
CA PHE A 110 2.36 -34.13 5.65
C PHE A 110 3.46 -35.21 5.66
N ASP A 111 3.19 -36.33 6.23
CA ASP A 111 4.12 -37.48 6.28
C ASP A 111 4.17 -38.27 4.95
#